data_a30e25320271133211b21f7e65f7945e
#
_entry.id   a30e25320271133211b21f7e65f7945e
#
_cell.length_a   1.000
_cell.length_b   1.000
_cell.length_c   1.000
_cell.angle_alpha   90.00
_cell.angle_beta   90.00
_cell.angle_gamma   90.00
#
_symmetry.space_group_name_H-M   'P 1'
#
loop_
_entity.id
_entity.type
_entity.pdbx_description
1 polymer ?
#
loop_
_entity_poly.entity_id
_entity_poly.type
_entity_poly.pdbx_seq_one_letter_code
_entity_poly.pdbx_strand_id
1 'polypeptide(L)'
;MNHAITRGAWVEKTLPTWQRLCDPVARQVSGAWMEALPEEAKQAAGPLLQMMGQMGGMAFGSQLGNALAQLAQEMLTASEIGLPLAPAGTSALLPANIEKFAEGLELPNSEILVFLAAREAAHQRLFTHVPWLRQRLLATVEEF
;
A
#
# COMPACT_ATOMS: atom_id res chain seq x y z
N MET A 1 6.72 -15.61 -10.32
CA MET A 1 6.13 -16.67 -9.48
C MET A 1 4.71 -16.28 -9.13
N ASN A 2 3.73 -17.11 -9.51
CA ASN A 2 2.32 -16.91 -9.18
C ASN A 2 2.04 -17.59 -7.85
N HIS A 3 1.58 -16.85 -6.85
CA HIS A 3 1.30 -17.38 -5.53
C HIS A 3 -0.12 -17.04 -5.10
N ALA A 4 -0.81 -18.02 -4.52
CA ALA A 4 -1.92 -17.74 -3.62
C ALA A 4 -1.33 -17.19 -2.33
N ILE A 5 -1.80 -16.02 -1.89
CA ILE A 5 -1.32 -15.37 -0.66
C ILE A 5 -2.45 -15.03 0.29
N THR A 6 -2.13 -14.94 1.56
CA THR A 6 -3.05 -14.44 2.59
C THR A 6 -3.10 -12.91 2.58
N ARG A 7 -4.11 -12.34 3.22
CA ARG A 7 -4.22 -10.89 3.45
C ARG A 7 -3.00 -10.33 4.18
N GLY A 8 -2.53 -11.04 5.21
CA GLY A 8 -1.31 -10.67 5.94
C GLY A 8 -0.07 -10.66 5.05
N ALA A 9 0.11 -11.70 4.24
CA ALA A 9 1.22 -11.76 3.28
C ALA A 9 1.13 -10.68 2.21
N TRP A 10 -0.07 -10.27 1.81
CA TRP A 10 -0.25 -9.13 0.91
C TRP A 10 0.25 -7.83 1.56
N VAL A 11 -0.15 -7.56 2.81
CA VAL A 11 0.34 -6.39 3.56
C VAL A 11 1.87 -6.41 3.67
N GLU A 12 2.46 -7.53 4.08
CA GLU A 12 3.92 -7.66 4.21
C GLU A 12 4.65 -7.40 2.90
N LYS A 13 4.15 -7.95 1.79
CA LYS A 13 4.79 -7.79 0.47
C LYS A 13 4.65 -6.38 -0.09
N THR A 14 3.59 -5.68 0.23
CA THR A 14 3.32 -4.31 -0.27
C THR A 14 3.82 -3.23 0.68
N LEU A 15 4.12 -3.56 1.93
CA LEU A 15 4.53 -2.61 2.97
C LEU A 15 5.71 -1.70 2.55
N PRO A 16 6.79 -2.20 1.93
CA PRO A 16 7.88 -1.32 1.52
C PRO A 16 7.46 -0.25 0.51
N THR A 17 6.54 -0.59 -0.39
CA THR A 17 5.99 0.39 -1.35
C THR A 17 5.11 1.41 -0.64
N TRP A 18 4.26 0.98 0.30
CA TRP A 18 3.43 1.88 1.10
C TRP A 18 4.27 2.82 1.98
N GLN A 19 5.34 2.31 2.59
CA GLN A 19 6.28 3.15 3.33
C GLN A 19 6.87 4.24 2.45
N ARG A 20 7.34 3.88 1.27
CA ARG A 20 7.88 4.83 0.29
C ARG A 20 6.85 5.91 -0.09
N LEU A 21 5.60 5.53 -0.35
CA LEU A 21 4.54 6.46 -0.75
C LEU A 21 4.05 7.34 0.41
N CYS A 22 4.06 6.83 1.64
CA CYS A 22 3.54 7.52 2.82
C CYS A 22 4.60 8.34 3.56
N ASP A 23 5.90 8.03 3.43
CA ASP A 23 6.98 8.77 4.10
C ASP A 23 6.98 10.28 3.81
N PRO A 24 6.78 10.75 2.57
CA PRO A 24 6.69 12.18 2.28
C PRO A 24 5.51 12.84 3.02
N VAL A 25 4.35 12.18 3.05
CA VAL A 25 3.15 12.67 3.74
C VAL A 25 3.40 12.76 5.25
N ALA A 26 4.00 11.73 5.83
CA ALA A 26 4.34 11.72 7.26
C ALA A 26 5.29 12.85 7.63
N ARG A 27 6.28 13.15 6.78
CA ARG A 27 7.21 14.27 6.98
C ARG A 27 6.52 15.61 6.88
N GLN A 28 5.64 15.80 5.91
CA GLN A 28 4.87 17.04 5.75
C GLN A 28 3.96 17.29 6.96
N VAL A 29 3.24 16.26 7.41
CA VAL A 29 2.39 16.36 8.59
C VAL A 29 3.21 16.72 9.84
N SER A 30 4.34 16.04 10.05
CA SER A 30 5.24 16.33 11.17
C SER A 30 5.84 17.73 11.08
N GLY A 31 6.23 18.19 9.88
CA GLY A 31 6.75 19.53 9.63
C GLY A 31 5.72 20.62 9.92
N ALA A 32 4.48 20.44 9.44
CA ALA A 32 3.41 21.40 9.67
C ALA A 32 3.06 21.55 11.16
N TRP A 33 3.10 20.48 11.92
CA TRP A 33 2.94 20.53 13.38
C TRP A 33 4.06 21.31 14.07
N MET A 34 5.31 21.12 13.62
CA MET A 34 6.47 21.84 14.15
C MET A 34 6.41 23.34 13.83
N GLU A 35 5.96 23.69 12.60
CA GLU A 35 5.82 25.10 12.19
C GLU A 35 4.69 25.83 12.93
N ALA A 36 3.62 25.12 13.29
CA ALA A 36 2.49 25.68 14.03
C ALA A 36 2.81 26.01 15.50
N LEU A 37 3.96 25.57 16.02
CA LEU A 37 4.38 25.86 17.40
C LEU A 37 5.04 27.26 17.49
N PRO A 38 4.72 28.07 18.55
CA PRO A 38 5.42 29.31 18.82
C PRO A 38 6.92 29.09 19.02
N GLU A 39 7.76 30.06 18.60
CA GLU A 39 9.22 29.94 18.69
C GLU A 39 9.73 29.69 20.12
N GLU A 40 9.04 30.29 21.13
CA GLU A 40 9.33 30.07 22.53
C GLU A 40 9.11 28.61 22.96
N ALA A 41 8.08 27.96 22.41
CA ALA A 41 7.81 26.54 22.65
C ALA A 41 8.83 25.64 21.94
N LYS A 42 9.32 26.03 20.77
CA LYS A 42 10.37 25.29 20.04
C LYS A 42 11.70 25.27 20.79
N GLN A 43 12.06 26.37 21.44
CA GLN A 43 13.31 26.51 22.21
C GLN A 43 13.27 25.80 23.57
N ALA A 44 12.11 25.81 24.22
CA ALA A 44 11.95 25.26 25.60
C ALA A 44 11.68 23.73 25.60
N ALA A 45 11.30 23.14 24.49
CA ALA A 45 10.70 21.79 24.43
C ALA A 45 11.45 20.79 23.57
N GLY A 46 12.76 20.95 23.33
CA GLY A 46 13.53 20.06 22.46
C GLY A 46 13.33 18.56 22.75
N PRO A 47 13.49 18.06 23.97
CA PRO A 47 13.22 16.66 24.32
C PRO A 47 11.73 16.29 24.22
N LEU A 48 10.84 17.23 24.58
CA LEU A 48 9.38 17.03 24.53
C LEU A 48 8.89 16.96 23.09
N LEU A 49 9.45 17.77 22.19
CA LEU A 49 9.15 17.74 20.75
C LEU A 49 9.60 16.44 20.11
N GLN A 50 10.72 15.86 20.53
CA GLN A 50 11.14 14.54 20.09
C GLN A 50 10.16 13.45 20.55
N MET A 51 9.72 13.49 21.81
CA MET A 51 8.69 12.57 22.31
C MET A 51 7.38 12.70 21.54
N MET A 52 6.91 13.92 21.32
CA MET A 52 5.68 14.19 20.57
C MET A 52 5.81 13.75 19.11
N GLY A 53 6.97 13.92 18.48
CA GLY A 53 7.25 13.42 17.12
C GLY A 53 7.22 11.90 17.05
N GLN A 54 7.77 11.20 18.04
CA GLN A 54 7.72 9.74 18.13
C GLN A 54 6.29 9.24 18.36
N MET A 55 5.52 9.86 19.24
CA MET A 55 4.12 9.51 19.47
C MET A 55 3.25 9.77 18.23
N GLY A 56 3.48 10.88 17.52
CA GLY A 56 2.81 11.20 16.26
C GLY A 56 3.12 10.17 15.17
N GLY A 57 4.38 9.74 15.06
CA GLY A 57 4.81 8.70 14.15
C GLY A 57 4.19 7.34 14.45
N MET A 58 4.08 6.96 15.72
CA MET A 58 3.41 5.74 16.15
C MET A 58 1.89 5.79 15.87
N ALA A 59 1.24 6.92 16.11
CA ALA A 59 -0.18 7.11 15.81
C ALA A 59 -0.44 7.02 14.30
N PHE A 60 0.39 7.68 13.49
CA PHE A 60 0.30 7.61 12.02
C PHE A 60 0.55 6.17 11.51
N GLY A 61 1.57 5.50 12.04
CA GLY A 61 1.86 4.10 11.70
C GLY A 61 0.72 3.15 12.06
N SER A 62 0.08 3.36 13.20
CA SER A 62 -1.09 2.58 13.62
C SER A 62 -2.29 2.82 12.69
N GLN A 63 -2.57 4.07 12.33
CA GLN A 63 -3.64 4.41 11.39
C GLN A 63 -3.37 3.83 10.01
N LEU A 64 -2.15 3.93 9.50
CA LEU A 64 -1.75 3.34 8.24
C LEU A 64 -1.88 1.82 8.27
N GLY A 65 -1.44 1.17 9.34
CA GLY A 65 -1.58 -0.27 9.53
C GLY A 65 -3.04 -0.72 9.49
N ASN A 66 -3.94 0.00 10.16
CA ASN A 66 -5.37 -0.27 10.13
C ASN A 66 -5.97 -0.07 8.74
N ALA A 67 -5.58 1.00 8.04
CA ALA A 67 -6.03 1.25 6.67
C ALA A 67 -5.56 0.16 5.70
N LEU A 68 -4.31 -0.29 5.81
CA LEU A 68 -3.78 -1.39 5.01
C LEU A 68 -4.47 -2.72 5.32
N ALA A 69 -4.79 -2.98 6.59
CA ALA A 69 -5.53 -4.17 6.98
C ALA A 69 -6.95 -4.18 6.41
N GLN A 70 -7.62 -3.03 6.36
CA GLN A 70 -8.93 -2.88 5.72
C GLN A 70 -8.82 -3.05 4.20
N LEU A 71 -7.86 -2.38 3.57
CA LEU A 71 -7.61 -2.49 2.13
C LEU A 71 -7.31 -3.94 1.72
N ALA A 72 -6.52 -4.66 2.52
CA ALA A 72 -6.19 -6.07 2.27
C ALA A 72 -7.42 -6.99 2.25
N GLN A 73 -8.55 -6.58 2.84
CA GLN A 73 -9.79 -7.35 2.81
C GLN A 73 -10.53 -7.22 1.47
N GLU A 74 -10.22 -6.19 0.70
CA GLU A 74 -10.88 -5.91 -0.58
C GLU A 74 -10.00 -6.27 -1.80
N MET A 75 -8.70 -6.46 -1.60
CA MET A 75 -7.76 -6.78 -2.68
C MET A 75 -7.94 -8.21 -3.17
N LEU A 76 -8.04 -8.38 -4.48
CA LEU A 76 -8.15 -9.68 -5.16
C LEU A 76 -6.79 -10.16 -5.69
N THR A 77 -5.96 -9.21 -6.12
CA THR A 77 -4.64 -9.48 -6.72
C THR A 77 -3.56 -8.53 -6.18
N ALA A 78 -2.30 -8.80 -6.50
CA ALA A 78 -1.19 -7.95 -6.10
C ALA A 78 -1.18 -6.56 -6.78
N SER A 79 -1.82 -6.43 -7.95
CA SER A 79 -1.89 -5.18 -8.72
C SER A 79 -3.33 -4.69 -8.94
N GLU A 80 -4.24 -4.99 -8.02
CA GLU A 80 -5.67 -4.74 -8.15
C GLU A 80 -6.01 -3.30 -8.50
N ILE A 81 -5.35 -2.35 -7.87
CA ILE A 81 -5.58 -0.91 -8.09
C ILE A 81 -4.79 -0.34 -9.26
N GLY A 82 -4.16 -1.18 -10.08
CA GLY A 82 -3.34 -0.76 -11.21
C GLY A 82 -1.96 -0.23 -10.82
N LEU A 83 -1.59 -0.24 -9.55
CA LEU A 83 -0.27 0.13 -9.06
C LEU A 83 0.58 -1.11 -8.77
N PRO A 84 1.88 -1.07 -9.09
CA PRO A 84 2.81 -2.15 -8.82
C PRO A 84 3.28 -2.15 -7.35
N LEU A 85 2.37 -2.46 -6.44
CA LEU A 85 2.61 -2.39 -4.98
C LEU A 85 3.53 -3.51 -4.47
N ALA A 86 3.43 -4.71 -5.05
CA ALA A 86 4.27 -5.85 -4.70
C ALA A 86 5.67 -5.73 -5.33
N PRO A 87 6.67 -6.48 -4.85
CA PRO A 87 7.99 -6.52 -5.46
C PRO A 87 7.92 -6.88 -6.95
N ALA A 88 8.89 -6.38 -7.72
CA ALA A 88 8.95 -6.64 -9.16
C ALA A 88 8.90 -8.14 -9.48
N GLY A 89 8.12 -8.52 -10.48
CA GLY A 89 7.96 -9.91 -10.90
C GLY A 89 7.10 -10.78 -9.97
N THR A 90 6.43 -10.16 -8.99
CA THR A 90 5.52 -10.88 -8.09
C THR A 90 4.08 -10.77 -8.60
N SER A 91 3.49 -11.91 -8.97
CA SER A 91 2.05 -12.05 -9.20
C SER A 91 1.42 -12.76 -8.02
N ALA A 92 0.29 -12.29 -7.55
CA ALA A 92 -0.41 -12.93 -6.45
C ALA A 92 -1.92 -12.80 -6.57
N LEU A 93 -2.63 -13.82 -6.10
CA LEU A 93 -4.07 -13.86 -5.93
C LEU A 93 -4.39 -14.06 -4.44
N LEU A 94 -5.47 -13.46 -3.96
CA LEU A 94 -5.96 -13.60 -2.58
C LEU A 94 -7.25 -14.46 -2.58
N PRO A 95 -7.14 -15.79 -2.44
CA PRO A 95 -8.27 -16.70 -2.60
C PRO A 95 -9.45 -16.37 -1.69
N ALA A 96 -9.19 -16.05 -0.40
CA ALA A 96 -10.24 -15.73 0.56
C ALA A 96 -11.08 -14.50 0.18
N ASN A 97 -10.48 -13.53 -0.51
CA ASN A 97 -11.19 -12.36 -1.01
C ASN A 97 -11.93 -12.67 -2.32
N ILE A 98 -11.33 -13.52 -3.16
CA ILE A 98 -11.94 -13.96 -4.41
C ILE A 98 -13.20 -14.78 -4.14
N GLU A 99 -13.18 -15.66 -3.13
CA GLU A 99 -14.37 -16.40 -2.69
C GLU A 99 -15.48 -15.44 -2.25
N LYS A 100 -15.16 -14.46 -1.39
CA LYS A 100 -16.11 -13.43 -0.96
C LYS A 100 -16.64 -12.59 -2.14
N PHE A 101 -15.76 -12.23 -3.09
CA PHE A 101 -16.13 -11.47 -4.29
C PHE A 101 -17.06 -12.28 -5.21
N ALA A 102 -16.86 -13.60 -5.28
CA ALA A 102 -17.69 -14.50 -6.07
C ALA A 102 -19.10 -14.69 -5.49
N GLU A 103 -19.29 -14.41 -4.20
CA GLU A 103 -20.62 -14.45 -3.57
C GLU A 103 -21.56 -13.44 -4.25
N GLY A 104 -22.63 -13.93 -4.80
CA GLY A 104 -23.62 -13.12 -5.52
C GLY A 104 -23.33 -12.91 -7.01
N LEU A 105 -22.19 -13.39 -7.53
CA LEU A 105 -21.95 -13.51 -8.96
C LEU A 105 -22.49 -14.88 -9.41
N GLU A 106 -23.42 -14.89 -10.35
CA GLU A 106 -23.95 -16.12 -10.94
C GLU A 106 -22.96 -16.74 -11.98
N LEU A 107 -21.67 -16.78 -11.60
CA LEU A 107 -20.58 -17.29 -12.44
C LEU A 107 -19.80 -18.39 -11.71
N PRO A 108 -19.30 -19.40 -12.44
CA PRO A 108 -18.43 -20.41 -11.85
C PRO A 108 -17.15 -19.78 -11.29
N ASN A 109 -16.75 -20.18 -10.08
CA ASN A 109 -15.51 -19.70 -9.45
C ASN A 109 -14.27 -19.89 -10.32
N SER A 110 -14.25 -20.94 -11.15
CA SER A 110 -13.16 -21.19 -12.09
C SER A 110 -13.01 -20.11 -13.15
N GLU A 111 -14.11 -19.56 -13.65
CA GLU A 111 -14.08 -18.46 -14.63
C GLU A 111 -13.59 -17.17 -14.00
N ILE A 112 -14.02 -16.86 -12.78
CA ILE A 112 -13.56 -15.70 -12.01
C ILE A 112 -12.06 -15.80 -11.76
N LEU A 113 -11.57 -16.96 -11.33
CA LEU A 113 -10.15 -17.21 -11.10
C LEU A 113 -9.31 -17.07 -12.39
N VAL A 114 -9.77 -17.61 -13.51
CA VAL A 114 -9.09 -17.50 -14.81
C VAL A 114 -9.02 -16.04 -15.25
N PHE A 115 -10.10 -15.29 -15.12
CA PHE A 115 -10.12 -13.85 -15.45
C PHE A 115 -9.13 -13.06 -14.59
N LEU A 116 -9.17 -13.23 -13.28
CA LEU A 116 -8.28 -12.51 -12.37
C LEU A 116 -6.81 -12.89 -12.56
N ALA A 117 -6.53 -14.17 -12.79
CA ALA A 117 -5.18 -14.64 -13.07
C ALA A 117 -4.64 -14.08 -14.40
N ALA A 118 -5.47 -14.04 -15.44
CA ALA A 118 -5.11 -13.48 -16.74
C ALA A 118 -4.86 -11.96 -16.64
N ARG A 119 -5.72 -11.24 -15.91
CA ARG A 119 -5.56 -9.81 -15.66
C ARG A 119 -4.28 -9.51 -14.89
N GLU A 120 -4.02 -10.23 -13.81
CA GLU A 120 -2.79 -10.08 -13.02
C GLU A 120 -1.54 -10.40 -13.85
N ALA A 121 -1.57 -11.47 -14.64
CA ALA A 121 -0.48 -11.83 -15.55
C ALA A 121 -0.23 -10.74 -16.60
N ALA A 122 -1.29 -10.12 -17.13
CA ALA A 122 -1.17 -9.00 -18.07
C ALA A 122 -0.50 -7.79 -17.43
N HIS A 123 -0.88 -7.40 -16.20
CA HIS A 123 -0.23 -6.33 -15.45
C HIS A 123 1.26 -6.62 -15.22
N GLN A 124 1.59 -7.84 -14.80
CA GLN A 124 2.99 -8.22 -14.56
C GLN A 124 3.82 -8.22 -15.85
N ARG A 125 3.24 -8.68 -16.96
CA ARG A 125 3.90 -8.57 -18.27
C ARG A 125 4.13 -7.13 -18.67
N LEU A 126 3.14 -6.27 -18.48
CA LEU A 126 3.27 -4.84 -18.77
C LEU A 126 4.43 -4.23 -17.98
N PHE A 127 4.47 -4.41 -16.66
CA PHE A 127 5.52 -3.87 -15.81
C PHE A 127 6.90 -4.47 -16.10
N THR A 128 6.98 -5.69 -16.58
CA THR A 128 8.23 -6.35 -16.94
C THR A 128 8.77 -5.84 -18.30
N HIS A 129 7.89 -5.66 -19.28
CA HIS A 129 8.30 -5.24 -20.63
C HIS A 129 8.41 -3.72 -20.78
N VAL A 130 7.83 -2.96 -19.84
CA VAL A 130 7.89 -1.50 -19.80
C VAL A 130 8.47 -1.06 -18.44
N PRO A 131 9.77 -1.26 -18.17
CA PRO A 131 10.35 -1.09 -16.84
C PRO A 131 10.19 0.32 -16.25
N TRP A 132 10.20 1.35 -17.10
CA TRP A 132 10.02 2.74 -16.68
C TRP A 132 8.61 3.03 -16.16
N LEU A 133 7.61 2.26 -16.58
CA LEU A 133 6.21 2.48 -16.20
C LEU A 133 5.99 2.31 -14.70
N ARG A 134 6.59 1.27 -14.11
CA ARG A 134 6.53 1.04 -12.67
C ARG A 134 7.04 2.22 -11.86
N GLN A 135 8.21 2.72 -12.23
CA GLN A 135 8.82 3.86 -11.56
C GLN A 135 8.00 5.14 -11.77
N ARG A 136 7.49 5.35 -12.99
CA ARG A 136 6.70 6.54 -13.32
C ARG A 136 5.39 6.58 -12.56
N LEU A 137 4.68 5.47 -12.45
CA LEU A 137 3.43 5.38 -11.70
C LEU A 137 3.65 5.71 -10.22
N LEU A 138 4.67 5.11 -9.59
CA LEU A 138 4.97 5.38 -8.18
C LEU A 138 5.43 6.83 -7.97
N ALA A 139 6.28 7.36 -8.84
CA ALA A 139 6.73 8.75 -8.76
C ALA A 139 5.56 9.73 -8.91
N THR A 140 4.61 9.46 -9.80
CA THR A 140 3.41 10.31 -9.95
C THR A 140 2.57 10.35 -8.68
N VAL A 141 2.47 9.25 -7.95
CA VAL A 141 1.78 9.22 -6.65
C VAL A 141 2.56 9.99 -5.58
N GLU A 142 3.91 9.91 -5.61
CA GLU A 142 4.77 10.65 -4.69
C GLU A 142 4.73 12.17 -4.91
N GLU A 143 4.56 12.60 -6.15
CA GLU A 143 4.48 14.02 -6.55
C GLU A 143 3.12 14.66 -6.20
N PHE A 144 2.07 13.86 -6.00
CA PHE A 144 0.71 14.32 -5.71
C PHE A 144 0.52 14.65 -4.23
#